data_a9463f540a1235c73fb4de4e6b63abf5
#
_entry.id   a9463f540a1235c73fb4de4e6b63abf5
#
_cell.length_a   1.000
_cell.length_b   1.000
_cell.length_c   1.000
_cell.angle_alpha   90.00
_cell.angle_beta   90.00
_cell.angle_gamma   90.00
#
_symmetry.space_group_name_H-M   'P 1'
#
loop_
_entity.id
_entity.type
_entity.pdbx_description
1 polymer ?
#
loop_
_entity_poly.entity_id
_entity_poly.type
_entity_poly.pdbx_seq_one_letter_code
_entity_poly.pdbx_strand_id
1 'polypeptide(L)'
;MGEETRARILVVEDDPEAALFLVHVLANRCRFEVIHTADPATALQPAADEHWDLVVTDLDMPGMIGLELLAGLRQVAPALPVAVVSAHVLDGVPAGLLGHADHYLEKPLRVDRLIETATALIGRRRRSYPDTPGHDTLPT
;
A
#
# COMPACT_ATOMS: atom_id res chain seq x y z
N MET A 1 -5.12 -25.30 -7.22
CA MET A 1 -5.20 -24.99 -7.21
C MET A 1 -5.17 -24.53 -7.10
N GLY A 2 -5.17 -24.86 -7.21
CA GLY A 2 -5.13 -23.97 -6.61
C GLY A 2 -5.43 -22.63 -6.92
N GLU A 3 -6.14 -22.27 -6.27
CA GLU A 3 -6.53 -21.11 -6.31
C GLU A 3 -5.69 -20.38 -5.52
N GLU A 4 -4.82 -19.62 -5.93
CA GLU A 4 -4.08 -18.80 -5.15
C GLU A 4 -4.79 -17.63 -4.73
N THR A 5 -4.64 -17.22 -3.50
CA THR A 5 -5.24 -16.01 -2.98
C THR A 5 -4.58 -14.83 -3.67
N ARG A 6 -5.38 -14.01 -4.27
CA ARG A 6 -4.89 -12.81 -4.92
C ARG A 6 -4.40 -11.84 -3.86
N ALA A 7 -3.35 -11.11 -4.19
CA ALA A 7 -2.85 -10.09 -3.28
C ALA A 7 -3.88 -8.98 -3.16
N ARG A 8 -4.06 -8.47 -1.95
CA ARG A 8 -5.02 -7.40 -1.67
C ARG A 8 -4.27 -6.10 -1.41
N ILE A 9 -4.67 -5.06 -2.10
CA ILE A 9 -4.02 -3.77 -1.99
C ILE A 9 -5.02 -2.71 -1.63
N LEU A 10 -4.70 -1.92 -0.63
CA LEU A 10 -5.51 -0.77 -0.24
C LEU A 10 -4.88 0.47 -0.86
N VAL A 11 -5.64 1.19 -1.67
CA VAL A 11 -5.17 2.41 -2.32
C VAL A 11 -5.85 3.59 -1.67
N VAL A 12 -5.06 4.55 -1.20
CA VAL A 12 -5.57 5.76 -0.56
C VAL A 12 -5.21 6.94 -1.45
N GLU A 13 -6.18 7.50 -2.14
CA GLU A 13 -5.96 8.55 -3.11
C GLU A 13 -7.23 9.35 -3.30
N ASP A 14 -7.19 10.66 -3.09
CA ASP A 14 -8.38 11.49 -3.20
C ASP A 14 -8.61 12.05 -4.61
N ASP A 15 -7.60 12.08 -5.45
CA ASP A 15 -7.78 12.54 -6.82
C ASP A 15 -8.37 11.43 -7.68
N PRO A 16 -9.55 11.64 -8.27
CA PRO A 16 -10.22 10.54 -9.00
C PRO A 16 -9.41 10.00 -10.16
N GLU A 17 -8.70 10.86 -10.88
CA GLU A 17 -7.92 10.40 -12.02
C GLU A 17 -6.72 9.57 -11.58
N ALA A 18 -6.05 10.02 -10.54
CA ALA A 18 -4.89 9.28 -10.03
C ALA A 18 -5.36 7.95 -9.45
N ALA A 19 -6.49 7.95 -8.75
CA ALA A 19 -7.04 6.73 -8.19
C ALA A 19 -7.40 5.73 -9.30
N LEU A 20 -8.01 6.21 -10.37
CA LEU A 20 -8.39 5.36 -11.47
C LEU A 20 -7.15 4.74 -12.12
N PHE A 21 -6.10 5.51 -12.28
CA PHE A 21 -4.84 5.00 -12.84
C PHE A 21 -4.26 3.89 -11.96
N LEU A 22 -4.17 4.15 -10.66
CA LEU A 22 -3.60 3.18 -9.75
C LEU A 22 -4.42 1.89 -9.71
N VAL A 23 -5.72 2.04 -9.60
CA VAL A 23 -6.60 0.88 -9.55
C VAL A 23 -6.53 0.08 -10.85
N HIS A 24 -6.54 0.78 -11.99
CA HIS A 24 -6.52 0.10 -13.26
C HIS A 24 -5.23 -0.70 -13.45
N VAL A 25 -4.09 -0.11 -13.13
CA VAL A 25 -2.82 -0.81 -13.31
C VAL A 25 -2.75 -2.00 -12.35
N LEU A 26 -3.07 -1.79 -11.09
CA LEU A 26 -2.88 -2.84 -10.11
C LEU A 26 -3.93 -3.96 -10.25
N ALA A 27 -5.15 -3.61 -10.57
CA ALA A 27 -6.19 -4.61 -10.70
C ALA A 27 -6.14 -5.33 -12.05
N ASN A 28 -5.94 -4.59 -13.13
CA ASN A 28 -6.04 -5.18 -14.45
C ASN A 28 -4.73 -5.70 -15.01
N ARG A 29 -3.64 -4.97 -14.77
CA ARG A 29 -2.35 -5.42 -15.29
C ARG A 29 -1.72 -6.46 -14.37
N CYS A 30 -1.91 -6.31 -13.06
CA CYS A 30 -1.30 -7.19 -12.08
C CYS A 30 -2.25 -8.22 -11.50
N ARG A 31 -3.52 -8.07 -11.75
CA ARG A 31 -4.54 -8.97 -11.25
C ARG A 31 -4.65 -9.03 -9.75
N PHE A 32 -4.33 -7.94 -9.08
CA PHE A 32 -4.47 -7.83 -7.63
C PHE A 32 -5.93 -7.46 -7.30
N GLU A 33 -6.34 -7.75 -6.09
CA GLU A 33 -7.62 -7.30 -5.58
C GLU A 33 -7.39 -5.92 -4.97
N VAL A 34 -8.00 -4.89 -5.51
CA VAL A 34 -7.72 -3.51 -5.10
C VAL A 34 -8.96 -2.88 -4.50
N ILE A 35 -8.81 -2.33 -3.30
CA ILE A 35 -9.87 -1.57 -2.66
C ILE A 35 -9.37 -0.14 -2.54
N HIS A 36 -10.20 0.80 -2.91
CA HIS A 36 -9.81 2.21 -2.92
C HIS A 36 -10.63 3.02 -1.94
N THR A 37 -9.97 3.92 -1.24
CA THR A 37 -10.65 4.93 -0.45
C THR A 37 -10.07 6.30 -0.79
N ALA A 38 -10.93 7.30 -0.87
CA ALA A 38 -10.50 8.65 -1.17
C ALA A 38 -10.16 9.44 0.10
N ASP A 39 -10.52 8.92 1.26
CA ASP A 39 -10.35 9.64 2.49
C ASP A 39 -9.33 8.93 3.37
N PRO A 40 -8.16 9.54 3.62
CA PRO A 40 -7.15 8.87 4.42
C PRO A 40 -7.62 8.55 5.83
N ALA A 41 -8.55 9.35 6.36
CA ALA A 41 -9.04 9.08 7.71
C ALA A 41 -9.79 7.77 7.79
N THR A 42 -10.37 7.30 6.68
CA THR A 42 -11.13 6.06 6.68
C THR A 42 -10.28 4.86 6.32
N ALA A 43 -8.97 5.05 6.10
CA ALA A 43 -8.12 3.94 5.69
C ALA A 43 -7.65 3.09 6.86
N LEU A 44 -7.57 3.67 8.05
CA LEU A 44 -6.99 2.98 9.19
C LEU A 44 -7.84 1.83 9.69
N GLN A 45 -9.15 1.96 9.66
CA GLN A 45 -10.03 0.92 10.16
C GLN A 45 -9.93 -0.37 9.34
N PRO A 46 -10.08 -0.31 8.02
CA PRO A 46 -9.90 -1.53 7.23
C PRO A 46 -8.47 -2.06 7.30
N ALA A 47 -7.47 -1.18 7.43
CA ALA A 47 -6.10 -1.63 7.54
C ALA A 47 -5.91 -2.46 8.82
N ALA A 48 -6.62 -2.11 9.88
CA ALA A 48 -6.52 -2.82 11.13
C ALA A 48 -7.34 -4.12 11.12
N ASP A 49 -8.48 -4.12 10.46
CA ASP A 49 -9.43 -5.20 10.57
C ASP A 49 -9.32 -6.28 9.53
N GLU A 50 -8.65 -6.02 8.43
CA GLU A 50 -8.60 -6.96 7.32
C GLU A 50 -7.17 -7.24 6.94
N HIS A 51 -6.97 -8.32 6.23
CA HIS A 51 -5.63 -8.67 5.75
C HIS A 51 -5.33 -7.93 4.46
N TRP A 52 -4.17 -7.31 4.40
CA TRP A 52 -3.71 -6.61 3.22
C TRP A 52 -2.27 -7.00 2.93
N ASP A 53 -1.90 -6.97 1.67
CA ASP A 53 -0.53 -7.27 1.26
C ASP A 53 0.26 -5.99 1.01
N LEU A 54 -0.42 -4.88 0.76
CA LEU A 54 0.25 -3.62 0.45
C LEU A 54 -0.73 -2.46 0.58
N VAL A 55 -0.24 -1.32 1.04
CA VAL A 55 -0.98 -0.06 0.98
C VAL A 55 -0.21 0.86 0.04
N VAL A 56 -0.92 1.48 -0.91
CA VAL A 56 -0.35 2.52 -1.76
C VAL A 56 -1.09 3.80 -1.41
N THR A 57 -0.39 4.79 -0.92
CA THR A 57 -1.03 6.02 -0.47
C THR A 57 -0.36 7.25 -1.03
N ASP A 58 -1.16 8.23 -1.40
CA ASP A 58 -0.69 9.52 -1.82
C ASP A 58 -0.43 10.36 -0.57
N LEU A 59 0.62 11.15 -0.59
CA LEU A 59 0.89 12.08 0.51
C LEU A 59 0.27 13.44 0.27
N ASP A 60 -0.11 13.74 -0.95
CA ASP A 60 -0.56 15.09 -1.31
C ASP A 60 -2.06 15.23 -1.19
N MET A 61 -2.63 14.83 -0.06
CA MET A 61 -4.06 14.87 0.15
C MET A 61 -4.41 15.82 1.27
N PRO A 62 -5.57 16.49 1.19
CA PRO A 62 -6.01 17.34 2.27
C PRO A 62 -6.54 16.50 3.43
N GLY A 63 -6.74 17.14 4.57
CA GLY A 63 -7.30 16.48 5.74
C GLY A 63 -6.20 15.85 6.57
N MET A 64 -6.29 14.55 6.80
CA MET A 64 -5.26 13.87 7.56
C MET A 64 -3.96 13.98 6.80
N ILE A 65 -2.91 14.46 7.41
CA ILE A 65 -1.65 14.61 6.74
C ILE A 65 -0.99 13.27 6.61
N GLY A 66 -0.13 13.17 5.59
CA GLY A 66 0.52 11.91 5.28
C GLY A 66 1.25 11.28 6.44
N LEU A 67 1.89 12.09 7.27
CA LEU A 67 2.62 11.58 8.41
C LEU A 67 1.69 10.89 9.40
N GLU A 68 0.53 11.50 9.65
CA GLU A 68 -0.44 10.90 10.56
C GLU A 68 -0.96 9.59 10.04
N LEU A 69 -1.23 9.52 8.75
CA LEU A 69 -1.70 8.29 8.16
C LEU A 69 -0.64 7.21 8.25
N LEU A 70 0.60 7.53 7.91
CA LEU A 70 1.67 6.55 7.94
C LEU A 70 1.94 6.06 9.36
N ALA A 71 1.94 6.97 10.32
CA ALA A 71 2.13 6.57 11.70
C ALA A 71 1.01 5.66 12.17
N GLY A 72 -0.22 5.98 11.79
CA GLY A 72 -1.36 5.16 12.15
C GLY A 72 -1.29 3.77 11.53
N LEU A 73 -0.87 3.69 10.28
CA LEU A 73 -0.74 2.39 9.61
C LEU A 73 0.32 1.54 10.31
N ARG A 74 1.43 2.14 10.71
CA ARG A 74 2.46 1.39 11.41
C ARG A 74 1.97 0.89 12.77
N GLN A 75 1.06 1.64 13.38
CA GLN A 75 0.53 1.25 14.65
C GLN A 75 -0.45 0.09 14.55
N VAL A 76 -1.34 0.13 13.56
CA VAL A 76 -2.38 -0.88 13.44
C VAL A 76 -1.92 -2.10 12.62
N ALA A 77 -0.92 -1.93 11.78
CA ALA A 77 -0.45 -3.03 10.93
C ALA A 77 1.05 -2.88 10.69
N PRO A 78 1.86 -3.13 11.71
CA PRO A 78 3.30 -2.82 11.64
C PRO A 78 4.06 -3.56 10.54
N ALA A 79 3.59 -4.71 10.13
CA ALA A 79 4.30 -5.47 9.11
C ALA A 79 3.78 -5.22 7.70
N LEU A 80 2.76 -4.40 7.56
CA LEU A 80 2.15 -4.15 6.25
C LEU A 80 3.04 -3.21 5.44
N PRO A 81 3.45 -3.60 4.22
CA PRO A 81 4.25 -2.70 3.41
C PRO A 81 3.45 -1.49 2.95
N VAL A 82 4.11 -0.35 2.90
CA VAL A 82 3.48 0.89 2.48
C VAL A 82 4.33 1.54 1.40
N ALA A 83 3.74 1.79 0.25
CA ALA A 83 4.36 2.55 -0.82
C ALA A 83 3.70 3.91 -0.88
N VAL A 84 4.51 4.95 -0.85
CA VAL A 84 4.02 6.33 -0.85
C VAL A 84 4.22 6.94 -2.21
N VAL A 85 3.22 7.66 -2.69
CA VAL A 85 3.26 8.34 -3.97
C VAL A 85 3.17 9.83 -3.70
N SER A 86 4.04 10.63 -4.27
CA SER A 86 4.03 12.07 -4.03
C SER A 86 4.73 12.82 -5.13
N ALA A 87 4.26 14.03 -5.42
CA ALA A 87 4.92 14.90 -6.36
C ALA A 87 6.18 15.52 -5.74
N HIS A 88 6.34 15.37 -4.43
CA HIS A 88 7.40 16.07 -3.71
C HIS A 88 8.43 15.16 -3.04
N VAL A 89 8.60 13.96 -3.59
CA VAL A 89 9.52 13.01 -2.95
C VAL A 89 10.93 13.55 -2.88
N LEU A 90 11.39 14.20 -3.95
CA LEU A 90 12.74 14.70 -3.97
C LEU A 90 12.91 16.03 -3.26
N ASP A 91 11.83 16.66 -2.85
CA ASP A 91 11.90 17.95 -2.21
C ASP A 91 11.99 17.87 -0.73
N GLY A 92 12.47 16.77 -0.22
CA GLY A 92 12.65 16.67 1.20
C GLY A 92 11.49 16.05 1.91
N VAL A 93 11.40 14.75 1.81
CA VAL A 93 10.44 14.02 2.61
C VAL A 93 10.78 14.30 4.07
N PRO A 94 9.83 14.68 4.89
CA PRO A 94 10.11 14.93 6.30
C PRO A 94 10.74 13.70 6.94
N ALA A 95 11.71 13.92 7.80
CA ALA A 95 12.46 12.84 8.41
C ALA A 95 11.55 11.82 9.07
N GLY A 96 10.43 12.28 9.64
CA GLY A 96 9.51 11.36 10.29
C GLY A 96 8.84 10.39 9.35
N LEU A 97 8.75 10.73 8.07
CA LEU A 97 8.12 9.83 7.11
C LEU A 97 9.06 8.75 6.63
N LEU A 98 10.36 9.01 6.68
CA LEU A 98 11.32 8.08 6.12
C LEU A 98 11.28 6.71 6.78
N GLY A 99 10.91 6.66 8.03
CA GLY A 99 10.87 5.40 8.74
C GLY A 99 9.53 4.71 8.68
N HIS A 100 8.52 5.34 8.09
CA HIS A 100 7.18 4.78 8.11
C HIS A 100 6.74 4.20 6.76
N ALA A 101 7.47 4.46 5.72
CA ALA A 101 7.13 3.91 4.40
C ALA A 101 8.25 3.01 3.92
N ASP A 102 7.88 2.00 3.15
CA ASP A 102 8.85 1.06 2.60
C ASP A 102 9.41 1.52 1.28
N HIS A 103 8.67 2.36 0.57
CA HIS A 103 9.14 2.84 -0.73
C HIS A 103 8.42 4.12 -1.08
N TYR A 104 9.09 4.98 -1.84
CA TYR A 104 8.52 6.24 -2.30
C TYR A 104 8.54 6.26 -3.83
N LEU A 105 7.39 6.61 -4.42
CA LEU A 105 7.28 6.74 -5.86
C LEU A 105 6.94 8.18 -6.19
N GLU A 106 7.69 8.77 -7.11
CA GLU A 106 7.47 10.15 -7.46
C GLU A 106 6.49 10.29 -8.60
N LYS A 107 5.64 11.29 -8.56
CA LYS A 107 4.74 11.60 -9.66
C LYS A 107 5.51 12.43 -10.70
N PRO A 108 5.18 12.25 -11.98
CA PRO A 108 4.15 11.39 -12.52
C PRO A 108 4.55 9.92 -12.47
N LEU A 109 3.61 9.07 -12.12
CA LEU A 109 3.90 7.67 -11.96
C LEU A 109 4.14 6.99 -13.29
N ARG A 110 5.11 6.10 -13.30
CA ARG A 110 5.37 5.26 -14.46
C ARG A 110 4.81 3.88 -14.17
N VAL A 111 4.13 3.31 -15.15
CA VAL A 111 3.50 2.00 -15.00
C VAL A 111 4.50 0.94 -14.59
N ASP A 112 5.65 0.91 -15.26
CA ASP A 112 6.65 -0.11 -14.97
C ASP A 112 7.17 0.00 -13.54
N ARG A 113 7.39 1.21 -13.06
CA ARG A 113 7.90 1.40 -11.70
C ARG A 113 6.85 1.02 -10.66
N LEU A 114 5.60 1.35 -10.92
CA LEU A 114 4.53 0.99 -10.00
C LEU A 114 4.42 -0.53 -9.90
N ILE A 115 4.46 -1.22 -11.03
CA ILE A 115 4.35 -2.67 -11.04
C ILE A 115 5.54 -3.30 -10.32
N GLU A 116 6.74 -2.82 -10.58
CA GLU A 116 7.93 -3.36 -9.94
C GLU A 116 7.87 -3.19 -8.44
N THR A 117 7.49 -2.01 -7.99
CA THR A 117 7.44 -1.71 -6.57
C THR A 117 6.39 -2.56 -5.87
N ALA A 118 5.19 -2.61 -6.45
CA ALA A 118 4.11 -3.37 -5.84
C ALA A 118 4.46 -4.85 -5.77
N THR A 119 5.01 -5.39 -6.84
CA THR A 119 5.36 -6.80 -6.89
C THR A 119 6.43 -7.12 -5.86
N ALA A 120 7.44 -6.26 -5.75
CA ALA A 120 8.53 -6.51 -4.81
C ALA A 120 8.06 -6.45 -3.37
N LEU A 121 7.24 -5.46 -3.04
CA LEU A 121 6.78 -5.30 -1.66
C LEU A 121 5.82 -6.42 -1.26
N ILE A 122 4.93 -6.81 -2.16
CA ILE A 122 4.03 -7.92 -1.90
C ILE A 122 4.82 -9.22 -1.74
N GLY A 123 5.84 -9.40 -2.54
CA GLY A 123 6.69 -10.59 -2.43
C GLY A 123 7.37 -10.65 -1.08
N ARG A 124 7.86 -9.52 -0.59
CA ARG A 124 8.49 -9.47 0.72
C ARG A 124 7.50 -9.78 1.82
N ARG A 125 6.31 -9.21 1.73
CA ARG A 125 5.26 -9.43 2.71
C ARG A 125 4.91 -10.91 2.77
N ARG A 126 4.77 -11.54 1.63
CA ARG A 126 4.34 -12.94 1.57
C ARG A 126 5.44 -13.90 2.00
N ARG A 127 6.68 -13.51 1.81
CA ARG A 127 7.77 -14.33 2.30
C ARG A 127 7.87 -14.25 3.83
N SER A 128 7.57 -13.09 4.39
CA SER A 128 7.61 -12.93 5.83
C SER A 128 6.42 -13.58 6.51
N TYR A 129 5.27 -13.59 5.83
CA TYR A 129 4.05 -14.14 6.39
C TYR A 129 3.40 -15.02 5.34
N PRO A 130 3.97 -16.18 5.10
CA PRO A 130 3.41 -17.06 4.08
C PRO A 130 2.02 -17.45 4.46
N ASP A 131 1.14 -17.40 3.48
CA ASP A 131 -0.23 -17.65 3.75
C ASP A 131 -0.55 -19.04 3.37
N THR A 132 0.09 -20.01 3.91
CA THR A 132 -0.21 -21.37 3.59
C THR A 132 -0.94 -22.00 4.73
N PRO A 133 -1.81 -22.94 4.48
CA PRO A 133 -2.57 -23.56 5.51
C PRO A 133 -1.73 -24.20 6.60
N GLY A 134 -0.70 -24.84 6.24
CA GLY A 134 0.11 -25.45 7.24
C GLY A 134 0.86 -24.46 8.07
N HIS A 135 1.11 -23.32 7.52
CA HIS A 135 1.84 -22.31 8.20
C HIS A 135 1.05 -21.66 9.28
N ASP A 136 -0.21 -21.58 9.12
CA ASP A 136 -1.00 -20.97 10.10
C ASP A 136 -0.78 -21.49 11.38
N THR A 137 -0.42 -22.66 11.46
CA THR A 137 -0.30 -23.21 12.75
C THR A 137 0.97 -22.93 13.33
N LEU A 138 1.82 -22.42 12.66
CA LEU A 138 2.98 -22.20 13.22
C LEU A 138 3.09 -21.29 13.97
N PRO A 139 3.41 -20.91 14.16
CA PRO A 139 3.62 -20.24 15.00
C PRO A 139 3.63 -19.99 15.72
N THR A 140 3.52 -20.10 15.62
CA THR A 140 3.42 -19.88 16.35
C THR A 140 4.08 -19.76 16.79
#